data_4b5a2ba4f34b663878769e55c8845c53
#
_entry.id   4b5a2ba4f34b663878769e55c8845c53
#
_cell.length_a   1.000
_cell.length_b   1.000
_cell.length_c   1.000
_cell.angle_alpha   90.00
_cell.angle_beta   90.00
_cell.angle_gamma   90.00
#
_symmetry.space_group_name_H-M   'P 1'
#
loop_
_entity.id
_entity.type
_entity.pdbx_description
1 polymer ?
#
loop_
_entity_poly.entity_id
_entity_poly.type
_entity_poly.pdbx_seq_one_letter_code
_entity_poly.pdbx_strand_id
1 'polypeptide(L)'
;MKNKKKIFLITIIVIILVGILEVWKLNLKTTTLEQLKNSGHSQMMGYIIKTDNDKIIVIDGGTSDDTENLLQKINEYTGKVDYWFITHPHQDHATAFIDIVNNYNIDIGKVYVTTEDEEWYNNYGAGRAEECIRFLDTIKSEKISSKVEEVTLNEQIQIDNIKCEILGIKNPEITENAINNSSMVIKMETKKNSILFLGDTGVESGNKLLDNQKEKLKVNILQMAHHGQQGVSKEIYEYIKPKICLWPTPDWLWINDSGNGEDS
;
A
#
# COMPACT_ATOMS: atom_id res chain seq x y z
N MET A 1 -50.85 -5.07 -38.81
CA MET A 1 -50.45 -5.99 -37.73
C MET A 1 -49.01 -6.54 -37.86
N LYS A 2 -48.56 -7.00 -39.00
CA LYS A 2 -47.20 -7.55 -39.22
C LYS A 2 -46.06 -6.59 -38.84
N ASN A 3 -46.15 -5.32 -39.17
CA ASN A 3 -45.10 -4.32 -38.86
C ASN A 3 -44.98 -4.03 -37.36
N LYS A 4 -46.08 -3.96 -36.57
CA LYS A 4 -46.04 -3.75 -35.13
C LYS A 4 -45.35 -4.94 -34.41
N LYS A 5 -45.59 -6.18 -34.81
CA LYS A 5 -44.92 -7.37 -34.29
C LYS A 5 -43.40 -7.37 -34.58
N LYS A 6 -43.03 -6.90 -35.79
CA LYS A 6 -41.62 -6.80 -36.19
C LYS A 6 -40.86 -5.73 -35.41
N ILE A 7 -41.49 -4.57 -35.20
CA ILE A 7 -40.94 -3.50 -34.37
C ILE A 7 -40.76 -3.98 -32.89
N PHE A 8 -41.79 -4.61 -32.32
CA PHE A 8 -41.76 -5.14 -30.96
C PHE A 8 -40.62 -6.18 -30.78
N LEU A 9 -40.44 -7.07 -31.75
CA LEU A 9 -39.35 -8.07 -31.69
C LEU A 9 -37.97 -7.42 -31.75
N ILE A 10 -37.78 -6.41 -32.63
CA ILE A 10 -36.52 -5.68 -32.73
C ILE A 10 -36.21 -4.95 -31.40
N THR A 11 -37.22 -4.32 -30.78
CA THR A 11 -37.04 -3.64 -29.48
C THR A 11 -36.57 -4.60 -28.39
N ILE A 12 -37.16 -5.81 -28.32
CA ILE A 12 -36.74 -6.84 -27.36
C ILE A 12 -35.28 -7.27 -27.61
N ILE A 13 -34.91 -7.48 -28.87
CA ILE A 13 -33.54 -7.88 -29.21
C ILE A 13 -32.54 -6.79 -28.82
N VAL A 14 -32.85 -5.52 -29.04
CA VAL A 14 -32.00 -4.39 -28.66
C VAL A 14 -31.85 -4.33 -27.15
N ILE A 15 -32.93 -4.49 -26.37
CA ILE A 15 -32.88 -4.52 -24.90
C ILE A 15 -32.00 -5.66 -24.39
N ILE A 16 -32.12 -6.86 -24.98
CA ILE A 16 -31.29 -8.01 -24.61
C ILE A 16 -29.83 -7.74 -24.94
N LEU A 17 -29.51 -7.19 -26.11
CA LEU A 17 -28.14 -6.89 -26.52
C LEU A 17 -27.52 -5.81 -25.63
N VAL A 18 -28.26 -4.78 -25.25
CA VAL A 18 -27.80 -3.76 -24.29
C VAL A 18 -27.57 -4.40 -22.93
N GLY A 19 -28.47 -5.25 -22.45
CA GLY A 19 -28.28 -6.00 -21.20
C GLY A 19 -27.04 -6.88 -21.21
N ILE A 20 -26.79 -7.60 -22.30
CA ILE A 20 -25.58 -8.43 -22.48
C ILE A 20 -24.30 -7.56 -22.49
N LEU A 21 -24.32 -6.41 -23.16
CA LEU A 21 -23.21 -5.48 -23.21
C LEU A 21 -22.89 -4.90 -21.83
N GLU A 22 -23.89 -4.55 -21.03
CA GLU A 22 -23.68 -4.05 -19.67
C GLU A 22 -23.14 -5.15 -18.73
N VAL A 23 -23.65 -6.37 -18.82
CA VAL A 23 -23.10 -7.53 -18.08
C VAL A 23 -21.66 -7.82 -18.52
N TRP A 24 -21.36 -7.69 -19.81
CA TRP A 24 -20.01 -7.89 -20.35
C TRP A 24 -19.04 -6.81 -19.84
N LYS A 25 -19.45 -5.53 -19.83
CA LYS A 25 -18.67 -4.43 -19.24
C LYS A 25 -18.40 -4.65 -17.75
N LEU A 26 -19.40 -5.10 -16.98
CA LEU A 26 -19.24 -5.43 -15.57
C LEU A 26 -18.23 -6.56 -15.33
N ASN A 27 -18.17 -7.54 -16.24
CA ASN A 27 -17.21 -8.65 -16.15
C ASN A 27 -15.78 -8.26 -16.58
N LEU A 28 -15.59 -7.11 -17.24
CA LEU A 28 -14.27 -6.58 -17.62
C LEU A 28 -13.65 -5.69 -16.55
N LYS A 29 -14.41 -5.29 -15.52
CA LYS A 29 -13.87 -4.52 -14.41
C LYS A 29 -12.95 -5.41 -13.57
N THR A 30 -11.71 -5.01 -13.44
CA THR A 30 -10.69 -5.75 -12.70
C THR A 30 -9.90 -4.82 -11.80
N THR A 31 -9.78 -5.21 -10.54
CA THR A 31 -8.80 -4.61 -9.64
C THR A 31 -7.41 -5.13 -10.00
N THR A 32 -6.46 -4.24 -10.17
CA THR A 32 -5.06 -4.59 -10.44
C THR A 32 -4.18 -4.13 -9.29
N LEU A 33 -3.14 -4.91 -8.99
CA LEU A 33 -2.07 -4.58 -8.06
C LEU A 33 -0.75 -4.64 -8.82
N GLU A 34 0.01 -3.56 -8.79
CA GLU A 34 1.37 -3.46 -9.33
C GLU A 34 2.35 -3.22 -8.18
N GLN A 35 3.36 -4.08 -8.05
CA GLN A 35 4.54 -3.80 -7.24
C GLN A 35 5.52 -3.02 -8.08
N LEU A 36 5.96 -1.87 -7.61
CA LEU A 36 6.91 -1.02 -8.33
C LEU A 36 8.32 -1.59 -8.22
N LYS A 37 9.10 -1.37 -9.28
CA LYS A 37 10.52 -1.69 -9.30
C LYS A 37 11.30 -0.50 -8.76
N ASN A 38 12.33 -0.74 -7.94
CA ASN A 38 13.28 0.29 -7.52
C ASN A 38 14.03 0.87 -8.72
N SER A 39 14.24 2.18 -8.71
CA SER A 39 14.97 2.92 -9.77
C SER A 39 16.46 3.05 -9.48
N GLY A 40 16.82 3.05 -8.19
CA GLY A 40 18.21 3.13 -7.71
C GLY A 40 18.75 1.80 -7.20
N HIS A 41 19.81 1.86 -6.39
CA HIS A 41 20.37 0.71 -5.68
C HIS A 41 19.73 0.47 -4.31
N SER A 42 18.99 1.45 -3.79
CA SER A 42 18.35 1.34 -2.47
C SER A 42 17.21 0.34 -2.47
N GLN A 43 16.88 -0.16 -1.29
CA GLN A 43 15.60 -0.79 -1.06
C GLN A 43 14.48 0.20 -1.37
N MET A 44 13.33 -0.31 -1.74
CA MET A 44 12.17 0.50 -2.09
C MET A 44 10.90 -0.30 -1.83
N MET A 45 9.92 0.31 -1.17
CA MET A 45 8.58 -0.24 -1.09
C MET A 45 7.61 0.71 -1.78
N GLY A 46 6.87 0.16 -2.75
CA GLY A 46 5.86 0.93 -3.47
C GLY A 46 4.91 0.03 -4.24
N TYR A 47 3.61 0.27 -4.06
CA TYR A 47 2.56 -0.46 -4.76
C TYR A 47 1.50 0.50 -5.28
N ILE A 48 0.96 0.21 -6.47
CA ILE A 48 -0.21 0.90 -7.00
C ILE A 48 -1.34 -0.12 -7.17
N ILE A 49 -2.51 0.22 -6.66
CA ILE A 49 -3.73 -0.55 -6.84
C ILE A 49 -4.74 0.31 -7.58
N LYS A 50 -5.23 -0.21 -8.71
CA LYS A 50 -6.36 0.38 -9.43
C LYS A 50 -7.60 -0.46 -9.15
N THR A 51 -8.64 0.17 -8.64
CA THR A 51 -9.92 -0.49 -8.32
C THR A 51 -10.78 -0.70 -9.57
N ASP A 52 -11.89 -1.41 -9.41
CA ASP A 52 -12.84 -1.69 -10.48
C ASP A 52 -13.45 -0.43 -11.12
N ASN A 53 -13.50 0.71 -10.41
CA ASN A 53 -14.00 2.00 -10.90
C ASN A 53 -12.90 3.06 -11.03
N ASP A 54 -11.66 2.60 -11.33
CA ASP A 54 -10.50 3.44 -11.63
C ASP A 54 -10.03 4.37 -10.48
N LYS A 55 -10.34 4.02 -9.22
CA LYS A 55 -9.71 4.66 -8.07
C LYS A 55 -8.27 4.18 -7.94
N ILE A 56 -7.37 5.11 -7.65
CA ILE A 56 -5.94 4.82 -7.46
C ILE A 56 -5.60 4.85 -5.97
N ILE A 57 -5.06 3.73 -5.48
CA ILE A 57 -4.51 3.60 -4.15
C ILE A 57 -3.00 3.41 -4.31
N VAL A 58 -2.22 4.16 -3.57
CA VAL A 58 -0.76 3.98 -3.45
C VAL A 58 -0.43 3.51 -2.04
N ILE A 59 0.45 2.53 -1.92
CA ILE A 59 1.04 2.09 -0.64
C ILE A 59 2.52 2.44 -0.71
N ASP A 60 3.00 3.28 0.20
CA ASP A 60 4.36 3.82 0.22
C ASP A 60 4.74 4.50 -1.11
N GLY A 61 6.00 4.54 -1.48
CA GLY A 61 6.41 5.19 -2.73
C GLY A 61 7.89 5.06 -3.07
N GLY A 62 8.72 4.66 -2.09
CA GLY A 62 10.15 4.51 -2.29
C GLY A 62 10.96 5.75 -1.92
N THR A 63 12.20 5.75 -2.40
CA THR A 63 13.21 6.81 -2.20
C THR A 63 13.02 7.99 -3.17
N SER A 64 13.87 9.02 -3.08
CA SER A 64 13.90 10.10 -4.08
C SER A 64 14.20 9.60 -5.49
N ASP A 65 15.03 8.57 -5.64
CA ASP A 65 15.34 7.97 -6.94
C ASP A 65 14.12 7.36 -7.62
N ASP A 66 13.11 6.98 -6.83
CA ASP A 66 11.88 6.33 -7.30
C ASP A 66 10.77 7.32 -7.66
N THR A 67 10.92 8.60 -7.29
CA THR A 67 9.90 9.65 -7.46
C THR A 67 9.40 9.76 -8.89
N GLU A 68 10.29 9.85 -9.87
CA GLU A 68 9.91 9.99 -11.29
C GLU A 68 9.20 8.74 -11.82
N ASN A 69 9.66 7.54 -11.42
CA ASN A 69 9.02 6.28 -11.79
C ASN A 69 7.61 6.17 -11.22
N LEU A 70 7.43 6.53 -9.95
CA LEU A 70 6.11 6.56 -9.29
C LEU A 70 5.17 7.56 -9.98
N LEU A 71 5.65 8.77 -10.28
CA LEU A 71 4.89 9.80 -11.01
C LEU A 71 4.48 9.33 -12.39
N GLN A 72 5.40 8.72 -13.14
CA GLN A 72 5.10 8.15 -14.45
C GLN A 72 3.98 7.13 -14.33
N LYS A 73 4.06 6.21 -13.36
CA LYS A 73 3.04 5.19 -13.12
C LYS A 73 1.69 5.78 -12.73
N ILE A 74 1.65 6.77 -11.85
CA ILE A 74 0.41 7.48 -11.51
C ILE A 74 -0.22 8.10 -12.77
N ASN A 75 0.60 8.73 -13.63
CA ASN A 75 0.14 9.34 -14.87
C ASN A 75 -0.35 8.32 -15.93
N GLU A 76 0.26 7.15 -15.99
CA GLU A 76 -0.20 6.04 -16.87
C GLU A 76 -1.62 5.58 -16.51
N TYR A 77 -2.02 5.72 -15.23
CA TYR A 77 -3.37 5.38 -14.78
C TYR A 77 -4.36 6.55 -14.95
N THR A 78 -4.33 7.52 -14.04
CA THR A 78 -5.33 8.60 -13.99
C THR A 78 -4.73 9.99 -13.80
N GLY A 79 -3.44 10.10 -13.51
CA GLY A 79 -2.75 11.34 -13.17
C GLY A 79 -3.12 11.90 -11.79
N LYS A 80 -3.75 11.09 -10.93
CA LYS A 80 -4.10 11.45 -9.55
C LYS A 80 -3.99 10.24 -8.63
N VAL A 81 -3.94 10.47 -7.32
CA VAL A 81 -4.00 9.45 -6.28
C VAL A 81 -5.23 9.69 -5.42
N ASP A 82 -6.19 8.77 -5.43
CA ASP A 82 -7.40 8.92 -4.60
C ASP A 82 -7.10 8.64 -3.12
N TYR A 83 -6.23 7.67 -2.83
CA TYR A 83 -5.84 7.26 -1.48
C TYR A 83 -4.37 6.88 -1.43
N TRP A 84 -3.65 7.42 -0.46
CA TRP A 84 -2.25 7.10 -0.22
C TRP A 84 -2.07 6.59 1.20
N PHE A 85 -1.51 5.41 1.37
CA PHE A 85 -1.16 4.84 2.66
C PHE A 85 0.36 4.88 2.80
N ILE A 86 0.87 5.47 3.88
CA ILE A 86 2.28 5.42 4.24
C ILE A 86 2.42 4.52 5.46
N THR A 87 3.13 3.40 5.29
CA THR A 87 3.27 2.41 6.35
C THR A 87 4.10 2.92 7.51
N HIS A 88 5.21 3.57 7.22
CA HIS A 88 6.07 4.24 8.20
C HIS A 88 7.02 5.22 7.49
N PRO A 89 7.70 6.13 8.23
CA PRO A 89 8.40 7.26 7.61
C PRO A 89 9.85 7.02 7.20
N HIS A 90 10.32 5.78 7.06
CA HIS A 90 11.66 5.54 6.51
C HIS A 90 11.77 6.04 5.06
N GLN A 91 13.00 6.38 4.66
CA GLN A 91 13.27 7.01 3.36
C GLN A 91 12.83 6.17 2.17
N ASP A 92 12.96 4.87 2.25
CA ASP A 92 12.63 3.89 1.19
C ASP A 92 11.13 3.54 1.12
N HIS A 93 10.32 4.22 1.92
CA HIS A 93 8.85 4.17 1.93
C HIS A 93 8.23 5.54 1.64
N ALA A 94 8.71 6.59 2.31
CA ALA A 94 8.03 7.88 2.37
C ALA A 94 8.67 8.99 1.51
N THR A 95 9.92 8.86 1.05
CA THR A 95 10.60 10.00 0.43
C THR A 95 9.99 10.40 -0.91
N ALA A 96 9.61 9.45 -1.76
CA ALA A 96 8.93 9.81 -3.01
C ALA A 96 7.59 10.53 -2.77
N PHE A 97 6.84 10.16 -1.72
CA PHE A 97 5.65 10.92 -1.30
C PHE A 97 6.01 12.35 -0.90
N ILE A 98 7.04 12.53 -0.06
CA ILE A 98 7.53 13.85 0.37
C ILE A 98 7.90 14.70 -0.86
N ASP A 99 8.66 14.14 -1.79
CA ASP A 99 9.11 14.83 -2.99
C ASP A 99 7.92 15.21 -3.88
N ILE A 100 6.96 14.32 -4.06
CA ILE A 100 5.74 14.59 -4.84
C ILE A 100 4.92 15.72 -4.22
N VAL A 101 4.64 15.67 -2.93
CA VAL A 101 3.88 16.73 -2.24
C VAL A 101 4.60 18.08 -2.32
N ASN A 102 5.92 18.09 -2.21
CA ASN A 102 6.67 19.34 -2.16
C ASN A 102 6.93 19.96 -3.55
N ASN A 103 7.16 19.15 -4.57
CA ASN A 103 7.72 19.61 -5.84
C ASN A 103 6.79 19.43 -7.04
N TYR A 104 5.70 18.65 -6.93
CA TYR A 104 4.82 18.34 -8.05
C TYR A 104 3.37 18.71 -7.75
N ASN A 105 2.61 18.97 -8.81
CA ASN A 105 1.18 19.29 -8.71
C ASN A 105 0.34 18.07 -9.08
N ILE A 106 0.24 17.12 -8.15
CA ILE A 106 -0.60 15.92 -8.28
C ILE A 106 -1.82 16.07 -7.36
N ASP A 107 -2.99 15.74 -7.89
CA ASP A 107 -4.19 15.67 -7.06
C ASP A 107 -4.15 14.42 -6.18
N ILE A 108 -4.02 14.63 -4.86
CA ILE A 108 -4.04 13.58 -3.84
C ILE A 108 -5.34 13.75 -3.05
N GLY A 109 -6.14 12.69 -2.96
CA GLY A 109 -7.42 12.70 -2.25
C GLY A 109 -7.25 12.61 -0.74
N LYS A 110 -6.89 11.45 -0.22
CA LYS A 110 -6.64 11.19 1.21
C LYS A 110 -5.27 10.54 1.42
N VAL A 111 -4.65 10.86 2.54
CA VAL A 111 -3.38 10.26 2.98
C VAL A 111 -3.59 9.64 4.36
N TYR A 112 -3.40 8.34 4.46
CA TYR A 112 -3.51 7.60 5.71
C TYR A 112 -2.12 7.32 6.27
N VAL A 113 -1.94 7.67 7.54
CA VAL A 113 -0.64 7.56 8.23
C VAL A 113 -0.82 6.97 9.62
N THR A 114 0.29 6.47 10.19
CA THR A 114 0.45 6.21 11.61
C THR A 114 1.80 6.76 12.01
N THR A 115 1.85 7.72 12.95
CA THR A 115 3.07 8.45 13.28
C THR A 115 3.26 8.59 14.77
N GLU A 116 4.50 8.63 15.21
CA GLU A 116 4.90 9.08 16.52
C GLU A 116 5.23 10.58 16.47
N ASP A 117 5.49 11.18 17.62
CA ASP A 117 5.93 12.56 17.66
C ASP A 117 7.45 12.70 17.44
N GLU A 118 7.90 13.95 17.26
CA GLU A 118 9.30 14.27 17.02
C GLU A 118 10.21 13.84 18.17
N GLU A 119 9.76 13.98 19.43
CA GLU A 119 10.52 13.57 20.61
C GLU A 119 10.75 12.06 20.61
N TRP A 120 9.75 11.29 20.27
CA TRP A 120 9.88 9.84 20.16
C TRP A 120 10.87 9.43 19.07
N TYR A 121 10.79 10.05 17.88
CA TYR A 121 11.75 9.75 16.80
C TYR A 121 13.19 10.13 17.16
N ASN A 122 13.39 11.26 17.85
CA ASN A 122 14.71 11.66 18.34
C ASN A 122 15.29 10.67 19.36
N ASN A 123 14.44 10.08 20.21
CA ASN A 123 14.88 9.15 21.24
C ASN A 123 15.09 7.73 20.70
N TYR A 124 14.26 7.26 19.77
CA TYR A 124 14.20 5.86 19.37
C TYR A 124 14.43 5.60 17.87
N GLY A 125 14.66 6.65 17.09
CA GLY A 125 14.82 6.55 15.64
C GLY A 125 16.17 5.99 15.17
N ALA A 126 17.09 5.62 16.08
CA ALA A 126 18.36 4.96 15.75
C ALA A 126 19.17 5.65 14.63
N GLY A 127 19.24 7.01 14.66
CA GLY A 127 19.91 7.82 13.64
C GLY A 127 19.08 8.15 12.42
N ARG A 128 17.82 7.73 12.37
CA ARG A 128 16.85 8.00 11.29
C ARG A 128 15.81 9.07 11.64
N ALA A 129 15.97 9.79 12.76
CA ALA A 129 15.00 10.78 13.22
C ALA A 129 14.77 11.91 12.20
N GLU A 130 15.81 12.38 11.52
CA GLU A 130 15.72 13.48 10.55
C GLU A 130 14.77 13.16 9.39
N GLU A 131 14.83 11.95 8.84
CA GLU A 131 13.92 11.55 7.75
C GLU A 131 12.47 11.46 8.23
N CYS A 132 12.23 10.97 9.46
CA CYS A 132 10.91 10.90 10.06
C CYS A 132 10.35 12.30 10.35
N ILE A 133 11.16 13.22 10.86
CA ILE A 133 10.77 14.62 11.11
C ILE A 133 10.42 15.31 9.79
N ARG A 134 11.20 15.10 8.72
CA ARG A 134 10.90 15.63 7.38
C ARG A 134 9.55 15.12 6.85
N PHE A 135 9.21 13.86 7.13
CA PHE A 135 7.89 13.33 6.83
C PHE A 135 6.80 14.03 7.66
N LEU A 136 6.99 14.18 8.99
CA LEU A 136 6.05 14.90 9.86
C LEU A 136 5.80 16.34 9.38
N ASP A 137 6.84 17.06 9.01
CA ASP A 137 6.75 18.42 8.49
C ASP A 137 5.93 18.46 7.20
N THR A 138 6.15 17.47 6.32
CA THR A 138 5.41 17.38 5.05
C THR A 138 3.92 17.15 5.30
N ILE A 139 3.54 16.18 6.11
CA ILE A 139 2.13 15.87 6.37
C ILE A 139 1.41 16.96 7.17
N LYS A 140 2.13 17.79 7.93
CA LYS A 140 1.60 18.96 8.65
C LYS A 140 1.56 20.23 7.77
N SER A 141 2.19 20.22 6.60
CA SER A 141 2.24 21.38 5.71
C SER A 141 0.86 21.76 5.16
N GLU A 142 0.65 23.03 4.83
CA GLU A 142 -0.59 23.54 4.23
C GLU A 142 -0.94 22.84 2.90
N LYS A 143 0.06 22.27 2.21
CA LYS A 143 -0.12 21.58 0.93
C LYS A 143 -0.98 20.33 1.04
N ILE A 144 -0.90 19.60 2.18
CA ILE A 144 -1.51 18.27 2.28
C ILE A 144 -2.24 18.01 3.60
N SER A 145 -2.01 18.78 4.67
CA SER A 145 -2.50 18.49 6.03
C SER A 145 -4.02 18.31 6.11
N SER A 146 -4.79 19.01 5.30
CA SER A 146 -6.26 18.86 5.26
C SER A 146 -6.73 17.51 4.69
N LYS A 147 -5.83 16.74 4.10
CA LYS A 147 -6.10 15.43 3.47
C LYS A 147 -5.50 14.26 4.28
N VAL A 148 -4.72 14.55 5.32
CA VAL A 148 -4.04 13.55 6.17
C VAL A 148 -4.98 13.08 7.26
N GLU A 149 -5.08 11.76 7.40
CA GLU A 149 -5.85 11.09 8.46
C GLU A 149 -4.93 10.10 9.19
N GLU A 150 -4.81 10.26 10.53
CA GLU A 150 -4.14 9.28 11.39
C GLU A 150 -5.09 8.11 11.60
N VAL A 151 -4.64 6.90 11.25
CA VAL A 151 -5.49 5.70 11.36
C VAL A 151 -5.54 5.15 12.79
N THR A 152 -6.60 4.41 13.09
CA THR A 152 -6.77 3.70 14.35
C THR A 152 -6.79 2.18 14.16
N LEU A 153 -6.43 1.44 15.20
CA LEU A 153 -6.44 -0.02 15.15
C LEU A 153 -7.86 -0.57 14.92
N ASN A 154 -7.98 -1.52 14.00
CA ASN A 154 -9.22 -2.11 13.52
C ASN A 154 -10.14 -1.15 12.74
N GLU A 155 -9.66 0.02 12.35
CA GLU A 155 -10.39 0.90 11.45
C GLU A 155 -10.69 0.20 10.12
N GLN A 156 -11.91 0.41 9.63
CA GLN A 156 -12.36 -0.13 8.35
C GLN A 156 -12.62 1.01 7.37
N ILE A 157 -11.95 0.95 6.23
CA ILE A 157 -12.02 1.96 5.17
C ILE A 157 -12.54 1.27 3.91
N GLN A 158 -13.69 1.73 3.40
CA GLN A 158 -14.23 1.24 2.14
C GLN A 158 -13.74 2.09 0.98
N ILE A 159 -13.00 1.50 0.06
CA ILE A 159 -12.53 2.13 -1.16
C ILE A 159 -13.08 1.35 -2.36
N ASP A 160 -14.15 1.88 -2.96
CA ASP A 160 -14.83 1.23 -4.07
C ASP A 160 -15.17 -0.25 -3.75
N ASN A 161 -14.62 -1.19 -4.49
CA ASN A 161 -14.81 -2.62 -4.29
C ASN A 161 -13.83 -3.28 -3.31
N ILE A 162 -12.94 -2.48 -2.68
CA ILE A 162 -11.94 -2.96 -1.73
C ILE A 162 -12.33 -2.55 -0.31
N LYS A 163 -12.35 -3.52 0.59
CA LYS A 163 -12.42 -3.28 2.03
C LYS A 163 -11.01 -3.29 2.59
N CYS A 164 -10.57 -2.18 3.17
CA CYS A 164 -9.32 -2.07 3.91
C CYS A 164 -9.61 -2.19 5.41
N GLU A 165 -8.75 -2.89 6.14
CA GLU A 165 -8.79 -3.00 7.60
C GLU A 165 -7.37 -2.80 8.15
N ILE A 166 -7.23 -1.90 9.12
CA ILE A 166 -5.96 -1.59 9.78
C ILE A 166 -5.73 -2.57 10.91
N LEU A 167 -4.76 -3.47 10.74
CA LEU A 167 -4.45 -4.53 11.71
C LEU A 167 -3.27 -4.21 12.62
N GLY A 168 -2.42 -3.24 12.24
CA GLY A 168 -1.30 -2.73 13.02
C GLY A 168 -1.15 -1.23 12.84
N ILE A 169 -0.73 -0.56 13.89
CA ILE A 169 -0.42 0.86 13.94
C ILE A 169 0.88 1.04 14.73
N LYS A 170 1.32 2.28 14.92
CA LYS A 170 2.46 2.62 15.77
C LYS A 170 2.46 1.89 17.13
N ASN A 171 3.65 1.61 17.63
CA ASN A 171 3.88 0.88 18.86
C ASN A 171 4.90 1.64 19.72
N PRO A 172 4.50 2.72 20.42
CA PRO A 172 5.44 3.59 21.16
C PRO A 172 6.22 2.86 22.27
N GLU A 173 5.70 1.74 22.73
CA GLU A 173 6.34 0.90 23.76
C GLU A 173 7.46 0.01 23.21
N ILE A 174 7.56 -0.17 21.88
CA ILE A 174 8.60 -0.98 21.23
C ILE A 174 9.73 -0.07 20.77
N THR A 175 10.84 -0.10 21.49
CA THR A 175 11.98 0.82 21.27
C THR A 175 13.16 0.20 20.52
N GLU A 176 13.14 -1.11 20.29
CA GLU A 176 14.06 -1.83 19.42
C GLU A 176 13.50 -1.84 18.00
N ASN A 177 14.33 -1.53 17.00
CA ASN A 177 13.88 -1.41 15.60
C ASN A 177 12.57 -0.61 15.49
N ALA A 178 12.52 0.48 16.26
CA ALA A 178 11.31 1.15 16.72
C ALA A 178 10.42 1.66 15.57
N ILE A 179 11.02 2.29 14.55
CA ILE A 179 10.29 2.85 13.40
C ILE A 179 9.66 1.72 12.58
N ASN A 180 10.40 0.65 12.28
CA ASN A 180 9.88 -0.51 11.57
C ASN A 180 8.76 -1.21 12.35
N ASN A 181 8.95 -1.39 13.65
CA ASN A 181 7.93 -1.97 14.53
C ASN A 181 6.69 -1.08 14.70
N SER A 182 6.74 0.17 14.24
CA SER A 182 5.60 1.10 14.17
C SER A 182 4.96 1.17 12.77
N SER A 183 5.23 0.19 11.90
CA SER A 183 4.59 0.09 10.58
C SER A 183 3.09 -0.10 10.67
N MET A 184 2.35 0.63 9.82
CA MET A 184 0.92 0.34 9.57
C MET A 184 0.81 -1.01 8.88
N VAL A 185 -0.01 -1.90 9.43
CA VAL A 185 -0.36 -3.17 8.79
C VAL A 185 -1.76 -3.09 8.21
N ILE A 186 -1.87 -3.33 6.90
CA ILE A 186 -3.10 -3.12 6.15
C ILE A 186 -3.56 -4.42 5.51
N LYS A 187 -4.75 -4.88 5.85
CA LYS A 187 -5.44 -5.94 5.12
C LYS A 187 -6.39 -5.32 4.11
N MET A 188 -6.29 -5.74 2.85
CA MET A 188 -7.22 -5.33 1.81
C MET A 188 -7.93 -6.56 1.23
N GLU A 189 -9.23 -6.47 1.08
CA GLU A 189 -10.06 -7.56 0.60
C GLU A 189 -10.97 -7.11 -0.55
N THR A 190 -11.00 -7.92 -1.59
CA THR A 190 -11.98 -7.87 -2.66
C THR A 190 -12.87 -9.12 -2.57
N LYS A 191 -13.87 -9.25 -3.44
CA LYS A 191 -14.68 -10.48 -3.50
C LYS A 191 -13.87 -11.75 -3.82
N LYS A 192 -12.69 -11.62 -4.45
CA LYS A 192 -11.90 -12.76 -4.96
C LYS A 192 -10.59 -12.98 -4.21
N ASN A 193 -9.94 -11.93 -3.78
CA ASN A 193 -8.61 -11.98 -3.21
C ASN A 193 -8.51 -11.13 -1.95
N SER A 194 -7.58 -11.51 -1.09
CA SER A 194 -7.16 -10.74 0.07
C SER A 194 -5.64 -10.59 0.05
N ILE A 195 -5.17 -9.42 0.44
CA ILE A 195 -3.75 -9.10 0.59
C ILE A 195 -3.48 -8.49 1.95
N LEU A 196 -2.32 -8.80 2.51
CA LEU A 196 -1.78 -8.19 3.71
C LEU A 196 -0.47 -7.48 3.38
N PHE A 197 -0.45 -6.18 3.64
CA PHE A 197 0.76 -5.36 3.64
C PHE A 197 1.26 -5.27 5.07
N LEU A 198 2.46 -5.74 5.31
CA LEU A 198 3.11 -5.74 6.62
C LEU A 198 4.01 -4.50 6.83
N GLY A 199 4.31 -3.75 5.75
CA GLY A 199 5.36 -2.75 5.81
C GLY A 199 6.69 -3.40 6.21
N ASP A 200 7.38 -2.78 7.15
CA ASP A 200 8.64 -3.29 7.69
C ASP A 200 8.51 -3.86 9.10
N THR A 201 7.29 -4.26 9.47
CA THR A 201 6.97 -4.88 10.76
C THR A 201 8.06 -5.88 11.18
N GLY A 202 8.67 -5.63 12.33
CA GLY A 202 9.68 -6.51 12.92
C GLY A 202 9.08 -7.67 13.72
N VAL A 203 9.96 -8.37 14.46
CA VAL A 203 9.56 -9.54 15.24
C VAL A 203 8.60 -9.17 16.37
N GLU A 204 8.85 -8.07 17.08
CA GLU A 204 8.10 -7.67 18.26
C GLU A 204 6.67 -7.28 17.91
N SER A 205 6.49 -6.39 16.94
CA SER A 205 5.16 -6.00 16.46
C SER A 205 4.48 -7.13 15.69
N GLY A 206 5.24 -7.99 15.02
CA GLY A 206 4.74 -9.23 14.42
C GLY A 206 4.13 -10.18 15.46
N ASN A 207 4.80 -10.41 16.57
CA ASN A 207 4.27 -11.21 17.68
C ASN A 207 2.98 -10.60 18.24
N LYS A 208 2.95 -9.27 18.42
CA LYS A 208 1.76 -8.53 18.85
C LYS A 208 0.58 -8.70 17.87
N LEU A 209 0.86 -8.73 16.55
CA LEU A 209 -0.15 -9.05 15.54
C LEU A 209 -0.67 -10.47 15.69
N LEU A 210 0.22 -11.45 15.91
CA LEU A 210 -0.17 -12.84 16.06
C LEU A 210 -1.03 -13.06 17.32
N ASP A 211 -0.74 -12.36 18.40
CA ASP A 211 -1.48 -12.44 19.65
C ASP A 211 -2.87 -11.80 19.56
N ASN A 212 -2.97 -10.63 18.91
CA ASN A 212 -4.17 -9.80 18.97
C ASN A 212 -5.04 -9.86 17.71
N GLN A 213 -4.48 -10.20 16.53
CA GLN A 213 -5.15 -10.14 15.23
C GLN A 213 -5.12 -11.46 14.47
N LYS A 214 -4.70 -12.56 15.11
CA LYS A 214 -4.42 -13.86 14.49
C LYS A 214 -5.46 -14.28 13.44
N GLU A 215 -6.72 -14.26 13.80
CA GLU A 215 -7.81 -14.74 12.93
C GLU A 215 -7.98 -13.90 11.65
N LYS A 216 -7.49 -12.65 11.66
CA LYS A 216 -7.58 -11.75 10.52
C LYS A 216 -6.39 -11.85 9.57
N LEU A 217 -5.28 -12.50 9.97
CA LEU A 217 -4.03 -12.55 9.20
C LEU A 217 -4.10 -13.46 7.97
N LYS A 218 -5.11 -14.34 7.85
CA LYS A 218 -5.24 -15.23 6.70
C LYS A 218 -5.55 -14.46 5.42
N VAL A 219 -4.65 -14.57 4.43
CA VAL A 219 -4.76 -13.88 3.13
C VAL A 219 -4.24 -14.76 1.99
N ASN A 220 -4.61 -14.40 0.74
CA ASN A 220 -4.10 -15.06 -0.46
C ASN A 220 -2.73 -14.52 -0.89
N ILE A 221 -2.51 -13.22 -0.70
CA ILE A 221 -1.33 -12.49 -1.15
C ILE A 221 -0.71 -11.82 0.08
N LEU A 222 0.59 -11.87 0.21
CA LEU A 222 1.33 -11.28 1.33
C LEU A 222 2.51 -10.47 0.81
N GLN A 223 2.65 -9.23 1.26
CA GLN A 223 3.90 -8.51 1.13
C GLN A 223 4.85 -9.00 2.23
N MET A 224 6.03 -9.44 1.83
CA MET A 224 7.09 -9.90 2.73
C MET A 224 7.64 -8.72 3.51
N ALA A 225 7.56 -8.80 4.85
CA ALA A 225 7.95 -7.71 5.72
C ALA A 225 9.42 -7.31 5.54
N HIS A 226 9.71 -6.02 5.66
CA HIS A 226 11.05 -5.46 5.69
C HIS A 226 11.91 -5.94 4.50
N HIS A 227 11.35 -5.81 3.28
CA HIS A 227 11.97 -6.22 2.02
C HIS A 227 12.40 -7.70 1.97
N GLY A 228 11.90 -8.53 2.88
CA GLY A 228 12.27 -9.94 3.02
C GLY A 228 13.48 -10.19 3.93
N GLN A 229 13.94 -9.16 4.66
CA GLN A 229 15.03 -9.27 5.64
C GLN A 229 14.56 -8.84 7.03
N GLN A 230 14.98 -9.54 8.10
CA GLN A 230 14.76 -9.16 9.51
C GLN A 230 13.34 -8.65 9.85
N GLY A 231 12.32 -9.07 9.09
CA GLY A 231 10.93 -8.73 9.31
C GLY A 231 10.27 -9.58 10.40
N VAL A 232 9.00 -9.88 10.23
CA VAL A 232 8.24 -10.73 11.16
C VAL A 232 8.82 -12.13 11.27
N SER A 233 8.51 -12.82 12.37
CA SER A 233 8.99 -14.20 12.61
C SER A 233 8.47 -15.20 11.58
N LYS A 234 9.20 -16.29 11.38
CA LYS A 234 8.80 -17.42 10.52
C LYS A 234 7.42 -17.96 10.88
N GLU A 235 7.05 -17.93 12.16
CA GLU A 235 5.77 -18.42 12.64
C GLU A 235 4.58 -17.71 12.02
N ILE A 236 4.70 -16.38 11.81
CA ILE A 236 3.68 -15.58 11.13
C ILE A 236 3.48 -16.05 9.69
N TYR A 237 4.55 -16.23 8.93
CA TYR A 237 4.49 -16.72 7.55
C TYR A 237 3.90 -18.13 7.47
N GLU A 238 4.29 -19.02 8.37
CA GLU A 238 3.73 -20.37 8.47
C GLU A 238 2.26 -20.37 8.87
N TYR A 239 1.84 -19.43 9.69
CA TYR A 239 0.42 -19.25 10.04
C TYR A 239 -0.38 -18.72 8.86
N ILE A 240 0.06 -17.66 8.18
CA ILE A 240 -0.65 -17.03 7.05
C ILE A 240 -0.77 -18.01 5.89
N LYS A 241 0.31 -18.67 5.48
CA LYS A 241 0.41 -19.58 4.33
C LYS A 241 -0.17 -18.97 3.06
N PRO A 242 0.36 -17.84 2.58
CA PRO A 242 -0.14 -17.17 1.40
C PRO A 242 0.09 -18.03 0.14
N LYS A 243 -0.70 -17.76 -0.90
CA LYS A 243 -0.49 -18.38 -2.23
C LYS A 243 0.55 -17.63 -3.06
N ILE A 244 0.65 -16.31 -2.83
CA ILE A 244 1.56 -15.40 -3.52
C ILE A 244 2.26 -14.54 -2.48
N CYS A 245 3.59 -14.43 -2.59
CA CYS A 245 4.40 -13.50 -1.80
C CYS A 245 4.91 -12.40 -2.74
N LEU A 246 4.76 -11.16 -2.32
CA LEU A 246 5.34 -9.98 -2.96
C LEU A 246 6.63 -9.64 -2.23
N TRP A 247 7.73 -9.61 -2.98
CA TRP A 247 9.07 -9.36 -2.44
C TRP A 247 9.56 -8.01 -2.94
N PRO A 248 9.44 -6.93 -2.16
CA PRO A 248 9.98 -5.62 -2.52
C PRO A 248 11.48 -5.54 -2.23
N THR A 249 12.23 -6.42 -2.86
CA THR A 249 13.63 -6.72 -2.57
C THR A 249 14.48 -6.36 -3.77
N PRO A 250 15.50 -5.50 -3.66
CA PRO A 250 16.42 -5.21 -4.75
C PRO A 250 17.30 -6.41 -5.07
N ASP A 251 17.86 -6.46 -6.29
CA ASP A 251 18.62 -7.60 -6.79
C ASP A 251 19.78 -7.99 -5.86
N TRP A 252 20.52 -7.00 -5.34
CA TRP A 252 21.66 -7.26 -4.45
C TRP A 252 21.25 -7.94 -3.12
N LEU A 253 20.11 -7.57 -2.56
CA LEU A 253 19.58 -8.21 -1.36
C LEU A 253 19.02 -9.60 -1.68
N TRP A 254 18.37 -9.75 -2.83
CA TRP A 254 17.83 -11.03 -3.29
C TRP A 254 18.91 -12.10 -3.49
N ILE A 255 20.05 -11.69 -4.07
CA ILE A 255 21.19 -12.58 -4.29
C ILE A 255 22.19 -12.61 -3.11
N ASN A 256 21.88 -11.90 -2.03
CA ASN A 256 22.72 -11.73 -0.84
C ASN A 256 24.12 -11.19 -1.18
N ASP A 257 24.19 -10.18 -2.04
CA ASP A 257 25.43 -9.51 -2.49
C ASP A 257 25.30 -8.00 -2.34
N SER A 258 25.80 -7.46 -1.23
CA SER A 258 25.86 -6.03 -0.96
C SER A 258 26.91 -5.29 -1.80
N GLY A 259 27.67 -5.99 -2.63
CA GLY A 259 28.77 -5.43 -3.42
C GLY A 259 30.06 -5.19 -2.63
N ASN A 260 30.05 -5.46 -1.33
CA ASN A 260 31.20 -5.29 -0.43
C ASN A 260 31.89 -6.60 -0.06
N GLY A 261 31.43 -7.74 -0.61
CA GLY A 261 31.95 -9.08 -0.30
C GLY A 261 31.53 -9.59 1.09
N GLU A 262 30.57 -8.93 1.73
CA GLU A 262 29.95 -9.36 2.97
C GLU A 262 28.51 -9.78 2.68
N ASP A 263 28.12 -10.93 3.19
CA ASP A 263 26.73 -11.41 3.13
C ASP A 263 25.83 -10.49 3.97
N SER A 264 24.69 -10.12 3.44
CA SER A 264 23.70 -9.23 4.09
C SER A 264 22.84 -10.00 5.12
#